data_5b677532ce41391db7634a2771f1f725
#
_entry.id   5b677532ce41391db7634a2771f1f725
#
_cell.length_a   1.000
_cell.length_b   1.000
_cell.length_c   1.000
_cell.angle_alpha   90.00
_cell.angle_beta   90.00
_cell.angle_gamma   90.00
#
_symmetry.space_group_name_H-M   'P 1'
#
loop_
_entity.id
_entity.type
_entity.pdbx_description
1 polymer ?
#
loop_
_entity_poly.entity_id
_entity_poly.type
_entity_poly.pdbx_seq_one_letter_code
_entity_poly.pdbx_strand_id
1 'polypeptide(L)'
;MILKNTVYYNEAFLPQKGDIAVENEILAQVGGTQTGSGIDLSGCTVVPGFIDIHTHGAMGGDTCDAREESLAGMSRFLANHGVTSFCPTTMTLPFEQLAESLRIARDYRGHECGAYIQGINMEGPYISAAKKGAQCGDFIRKPDFEEFLKLHEICPVCLVDVAPEAEGSNAFAARAKAYCTVSAAHTNSDYETAEKAFEAGFSHATHLFNAMTQLGSRTPGVVGAVFDSDSVTAELICDGFHIAPATLRIAFQLLGEDRSVIVSDAMMASGLADGDFELGGQKVYVRDGKALLADGTIAASTTNLYDEFRNVLRFGIPFRQALKSCTINPARVIHADKETGSIVQGKRADLLVLDRDMEIRMVIARGEIVV
;
A
#
# COMPACT_ATOMS: atom_id res chain seq x y z
N MET A 1 0.77 8.66 -27.15
CA MET A 1 1.73 9.65 -26.55
C MET A 1 3.14 9.10 -26.69
N ILE A 2 4.14 9.96 -26.94
CA ILE A 2 5.55 9.55 -26.97
C ILE A 2 6.33 10.41 -25.96
N LEU A 3 7.05 9.75 -25.05
CA LEU A 3 7.96 10.36 -24.10
C LEU A 3 9.38 10.22 -24.65
N LYS A 4 10.05 11.33 -24.92
CA LYS A 4 11.35 11.36 -25.61
C LYS A 4 12.52 11.70 -24.68
N ASN A 5 13.69 11.18 -25.04
CA ASN A 5 14.96 11.49 -24.36
C ASN A 5 14.94 11.11 -22.86
N THR A 6 14.22 10.05 -22.51
CA THR A 6 14.05 9.65 -21.11
C THR A 6 15.27 8.91 -20.58
N VAL A 7 15.51 9.02 -19.27
CA VAL A 7 16.18 7.98 -18.49
C VAL A 7 15.07 7.21 -17.78
N TYR A 8 14.89 5.94 -18.07
CA TYR A 8 13.86 5.12 -17.44
C TYR A 8 14.47 3.91 -16.73
N TYR A 9 13.76 3.37 -15.73
CA TYR A 9 14.17 2.16 -15.03
C TYR A 9 13.52 0.94 -15.69
N ASN A 10 14.34 0.05 -16.24
CA ASN A 10 13.91 -1.16 -16.94
C ASN A 10 13.34 -2.22 -15.98
N GLU A 11 12.97 -3.39 -16.50
CA GLU A 11 12.43 -4.52 -15.72
C GLU A 11 13.35 -4.98 -14.57
N ALA A 12 14.67 -4.86 -14.74
CA ALA A 12 15.66 -5.15 -13.70
C ALA A 12 15.86 -3.98 -12.72
N PHE A 13 15.07 -2.91 -12.84
CA PHE A 13 15.22 -1.68 -12.06
C PHE A 13 16.62 -1.05 -12.19
N LEU A 14 17.15 -1.07 -13.40
CA LEU A 14 18.41 -0.42 -13.77
C LEU A 14 18.10 0.73 -14.75
N PRO A 15 18.81 1.88 -14.63
CA PRO A 15 18.57 3.02 -15.50
C PRO A 15 19.01 2.74 -16.94
N GLN A 16 18.16 3.10 -17.89
CA GLN A 16 18.42 3.03 -19.32
C GLN A 16 17.97 4.32 -20.02
N LYS A 17 18.57 4.61 -21.19
CA LYS A 17 18.15 5.74 -22.03
C LYS A 17 17.33 5.25 -23.21
N GLY A 18 16.30 6.01 -23.56
CA GLY A 18 15.44 5.73 -24.73
C GLY A 18 14.13 6.46 -24.64
N ASP A 19 13.30 6.25 -25.66
CA ASP A 19 11.95 6.79 -25.71
C ASP A 19 10.95 5.75 -25.20
N ILE A 20 9.78 6.21 -24.74
CA ILE A 20 8.66 5.35 -24.35
C ILE A 20 7.45 5.77 -25.18
N ALA A 21 6.84 4.83 -25.90
CA ALA A 21 5.59 5.05 -26.62
C ALA A 21 4.42 4.45 -25.83
N VAL A 22 3.39 5.25 -25.64
CA VAL A 22 2.14 4.87 -24.98
C VAL A 22 1.02 4.93 -26.01
N GLU A 23 0.29 3.83 -26.17
CA GLU A 23 -0.90 3.72 -27.01
C GLU A 23 -2.05 3.17 -26.20
N ASN A 24 -3.16 3.88 -26.19
CA ASN A 24 -4.25 3.63 -25.26
C ASN A 24 -3.72 3.63 -23.82
N GLU A 25 -3.97 2.62 -23.04
CA GLU A 25 -3.51 2.49 -21.65
C GLU A 25 -2.16 1.75 -21.51
N ILE A 26 -1.50 1.38 -22.63
CA ILE A 26 -0.42 0.39 -22.62
C ILE A 26 0.91 1.00 -23.05
N LEU A 27 2.00 0.51 -22.47
CA LEU A 27 3.36 0.74 -22.95
C LEU A 27 3.57 -0.01 -24.27
N ALA A 28 3.31 0.68 -25.38
CA ALA A 28 3.39 0.07 -26.70
C ALA A 28 4.82 -0.24 -27.13
N GLN A 29 5.77 0.62 -26.71
CA GLN A 29 7.19 0.39 -26.92
C GLN A 29 8.00 1.03 -25.79
N VAL A 30 9.05 0.36 -25.36
CA VAL A 30 9.98 0.82 -24.33
C VAL A 30 11.41 0.77 -24.86
N GLY A 31 12.09 1.92 -24.87
CA GLY A 31 13.46 2.05 -25.35
C GLY A 31 13.58 2.31 -26.85
N GLY A 32 14.82 2.49 -27.33
CA GLY A 32 15.10 2.92 -28.68
C GLY A 32 14.77 4.39 -28.93
N THR A 33 14.61 4.76 -30.21
CA THR A 33 14.22 6.11 -30.64
C THR A 33 12.89 6.02 -31.39
N GLN A 34 11.93 6.84 -31.00
CA GLN A 34 10.62 6.90 -31.62
C GLN A 34 10.53 8.02 -32.65
N THR A 35 9.86 7.76 -33.79
CA THR A 35 9.57 8.77 -34.81
C THR A 35 8.29 9.54 -34.43
N GLY A 36 8.18 10.79 -34.87
CA GLY A 36 7.02 11.65 -34.60
C GLY A 36 7.27 12.68 -33.48
N SER A 37 6.25 13.50 -33.22
CA SER A 37 6.26 14.49 -32.13
C SER A 37 6.05 13.77 -30.79
N GLY A 38 6.64 14.30 -29.73
CA GLY A 38 6.52 13.75 -28.39
C GLY A 38 6.87 14.78 -27.32
N ILE A 39 6.68 14.40 -26.07
CA ILE A 39 7.05 15.20 -24.90
C ILE A 39 8.53 14.99 -24.64
N ASP A 40 9.33 16.07 -24.69
CA ASP A 40 10.76 16.00 -24.37
C ASP A 40 10.97 15.96 -22.85
N LEU A 41 11.53 14.87 -22.38
CA LEU A 41 11.88 14.63 -20.96
C LEU A 41 13.38 14.62 -20.72
N SER A 42 14.14 15.39 -21.53
CA SER A 42 15.57 15.56 -21.35
C SER A 42 15.88 16.06 -19.91
N GLY A 43 16.67 15.29 -19.17
CA GLY A 43 17.02 15.59 -17.78
C GLY A 43 16.03 15.10 -16.75
N CYS A 44 14.97 14.43 -17.15
CA CYS A 44 14.04 13.74 -16.25
C CYS A 44 14.34 12.24 -16.18
N THR A 45 13.89 11.65 -15.10
CA THR A 45 13.89 10.19 -14.87
C THR A 45 12.46 9.69 -14.86
N VAL A 46 12.19 8.61 -15.59
CA VAL A 46 10.90 7.95 -15.63
C VAL A 46 10.99 6.65 -14.82
N VAL A 47 10.13 6.51 -13.82
CA VAL A 47 10.01 5.31 -12.99
C VAL A 47 8.59 4.77 -13.11
N PRO A 48 8.33 3.49 -12.73
CA PRO A 48 6.95 3.02 -12.62
C PRO A 48 6.18 3.90 -11.64
N GLY A 49 4.90 4.11 -11.90
CA GLY A 49 4.02 4.78 -10.95
C GLY A 49 3.95 4.01 -9.63
N PHE A 50 3.82 4.73 -8.53
CA PHE A 50 3.76 4.13 -7.20
C PHE A 50 2.42 3.44 -6.98
N ILE A 51 2.42 2.43 -6.11
CA ILE A 51 1.25 1.63 -5.74
C ILE A 51 1.15 1.63 -4.22
N ASP A 52 0.08 2.22 -3.69
CA ASP A 52 -0.19 2.27 -2.26
C ASP A 52 -1.26 1.23 -1.90
N ILE A 53 -0.84 0.13 -1.28
CA ILE A 53 -1.74 -0.98 -0.95
C ILE A 53 -2.38 -0.85 0.43
N HIS A 54 -2.02 0.20 1.20
CA HIS A 54 -2.56 0.44 2.53
C HIS A 54 -2.76 1.95 2.77
N THR A 55 -3.98 2.43 2.58
CA THR A 55 -4.37 3.83 2.83
C THR A 55 -5.86 3.94 3.15
N HIS A 56 -6.18 4.53 4.31
CA HIS A 56 -7.56 4.69 4.78
C HIS A 56 -8.22 5.94 4.23
N GLY A 57 -7.44 7.02 4.07
CA GLY A 57 -8.01 8.30 3.68
C GLY A 57 -7.01 9.38 3.32
N ALA A 58 -7.51 10.50 2.80
CA ALA A 58 -6.78 11.72 2.55
C ALA A 58 -7.76 12.90 2.36
N MET A 59 -7.28 14.13 2.54
CA MET A 59 -8.03 15.38 2.23
C MET A 59 -9.40 15.46 2.91
N GLY A 60 -9.55 14.88 4.10
CA GLY A 60 -10.78 14.87 4.87
C GLY A 60 -11.76 13.77 4.50
N GLY A 61 -11.44 12.92 3.53
CA GLY A 61 -12.23 11.75 3.15
C GLY A 61 -11.61 10.45 3.66
N ASP A 62 -12.44 9.45 3.92
CA ASP A 62 -12.07 8.12 4.38
C ASP A 62 -12.79 7.05 3.54
N THR A 63 -12.15 5.91 3.35
CA THR A 63 -12.72 4.75 2.64
C THR A 63 -14.04 4.30 3.28
N CYS A 64 -14.12 4.37 4.61
CA CYS A 64 -15.29 3.94 5.38
C CYS A 64 -16.39 4.99 5.48
N ASP A 65 -16.20 6.19 4.91
CA ASP A 65 -17.27 7.19 4.76
C ASP A 65 -18.42 6.70 3.87
N ALA A 66 -18.14 5.69 3.03
CA ALA A 66 -19.05 5.19 2.00
C ALA A 66 -19.57 6.32 1.09
N ARG A 67 -18.66 7.19 0.61
CA ARG A 67 -18.96 8.32 -0.28
C ARG A 67 -17.98 8.37 -1.44
N GLU A 68 -18.53 8.58 -2.64
CA GLU A 68 -17.72 8.71 -3.87
C GLU A 68 -16.75 9.90 -3.79
N GLU A 69 -17.19 11.02 -3.20
CA GLU A 69 -16.37 12.23 -3.06
C GLU A 69 -15.12 11.99 -2.22
N SER A 70 -15.20 11.14 -1.20
CA SER A 70 -14.06 10.73 -0.38
C SER A 70 -13.03 9.98 -1.23
N LEU A 71 -13.45 8.98 -1.99
CA LEU A 71 -12.57 8.23 -2.89
C LEU A 71 -12.00 9.11 -4.01
N ALA A 72 -12.80 10.04 -4.54
CA ALA A 72 -12.34 10.98 -5.56
C ALA A 72 -11.29 11.95 -5.01
N GLY A 73 -11.45 12.42 -3.77
CA GLY A 73 -10.45 13.20 -3.05
C GLY A 73 -9.14 12.45 -2.87
N MET A 74 -9.22 11.19 -2.39
CA MET A 74 -8.07 10.29 -2.23
C MET A 74 -7.38 10.05 -3.57
N SER A 75 -8.11 9.69 -4.62
CA SER A 75 -7.58 9.41 -5.96
C SER A 75 -6.73 10.58 -6.50
N ARG A 76 -7.25 11.82 -6.40
CA ARG A 76 -6.50 13.02 -6.83
C ARG A 76 -5.29 13.30 -5.95
N PHE A 77 -5.45 13.20 -4.64
CA PHE A 77 -4.35 13.44 -3.69
C PHE A 77 -3.20 12.47 -3.93
N LEU A 78 -3.50 11.19 -4.04
CA LEU A 78 -2.52 10.14 -4.29
C LEU A 78 -1.79 10.35 -5.62
N ALA A 79 -2.51 10.70 -6.70
CA ALA A 79 -1.89 11.02 -7.99
C ALA A 79 -0.93 12.20 -7.89
N ASN A 80 -1.28 13.27 -7.18
CA ASN A 80 -0.39 14.41 -6.94
C ASN A 80 0.90 14.03 -6.21
N HIS A 81 0.92 12.85 -5.55
CA HIS A 81 2.08 12.29 -4.86
C HIS A 81 2.66 11.05 -5.57
N GLY A 82 2.49 10.96 -6.91
CA GLY A 82 3.14 9.94 -7.74
C GLY A 82 2.52 8.55 -7.69
N VAL A 83 1.42 8.37 -6.96
CA VAL A 83 0.68 7.09 -6.89
C VAL A 83 -0.24 6.99 -8.11
N THR A 84 -0.11 5.92 -8.87
CA THR A 84 -0.97 5.65 -10.04
C THR A 84 -2.08 4.67 -9.73
N SER A 85 -1.91 3.85 -8.69
CA SER A 85 -2.95 2.93 -8.23
C SER A 85 -2.88 2.69 -6.72
N PHE A 86 -4.01 2.35 -6.12
CA PHE A 86 -4.09 2.14 -4.68
C PHE A 86 -5.15 1.11 -4.30
N CYS A 87 -5.08 0.64 -3.05
CA CYS A 87 -6.11 -0.16 -2.42
C CYS A 87 -6.73 0.64 -1.28
N PRO A 88 -7.95 1.22 -1.46
CA PRO A 88 -8.68 1.81 -0.35
C PRO A 88 -8.78 0.79 0.79
N THR A 89 -8.41 1.20 2.00
CA THR A 89 -8.31 0.32 3.15
C THR A 89 -9.47 0.55 4.09
N THR A 90 -10.18 -0.52 4.46
CA THR A 90 -11.28 -0.46 5.40
C THR A 90 -10.80 -0.54 6.85
N MET A 91 -11.69 -0.30 7.79
CA MET A 91 -11.47 -0.47 9.23
C MET A 91 -12.31 -1.63 9.77
N THR A 92 -12.08 -2.02 11.02
CA THR A 92 -12.92 -2.98 11.75
C THR A 92 -14.31 -2.40 11.99
N LEU A 93 -15.28 -2.79 11.18
CA LEU A 93 -16.65 -2.29 11.16
C LEU A 93 -17.69 -3.43 11.07
N PRO A 94 -18.98 -3.17 11.35
CA PRO A 94 -20.07 -4.09 11.05
C PRO A 94 -20.14 -4.45 9.58
N PHE A 95 -20.61 -5.68 9.27
CA PHE A 95 -20.73 -6.18 7.90
C PHE A 95 -21.43 -5.21 6.95
N GLU A 96 -22.56 -4.63 7.34
CA GLU A 96 -23.34 -3.75 6.47
C GLU A 96 -22.60 -2.45 6.11
N GLN A 97 -21.80 -1.91 7.03
CA GLN A 97 -20.97 -0.73 6.77
C GLN A 97 -19.80 -1.08 5.83
N LEU A 98 -19.14 -2.22 6.05
CA LEU A 98 -18.11 -2.73 5.11
C LEU A 98 -18.73 -2.93 3.72
N ALA A 99 -19.86 -3.61 3.64
CA ALA A 99 -20.54 -3.86 2.38
C ALA A 99 -20.91 -2.57 1.64
N GLU A 100 -21.33 -1.53 2.37
CA GLU A 100 -21.64 -0.22 1.76
C GLU A 100 -20.39 0.47 1.24
N SER A 101 -19.30 0.52 2.02
CA SER A 101 -18.01 1.08 1.57
C SER A 101 -17.51 0.37 0.31
N LEU A 102 -17.63 -0.96 0.27
CA LEU A 102 -17.21 -1.75 -0.90
C LEU A 102 -18.12 -1.50 -2.12
N ARG A 103 -19.44 -1.29 -1.94
CA ARG A 103 -20.35 -0.91 -3.06
C ARG A 103 -19.93 0.41 -3.67
N ILE A 104 -19.67 1.43 -2.85
CA ILE A 104 -19.21 2.74 -3.33
C ILE A 104 -17.87 2.62 -4.06
N ALA A 105 -16.92 1.86 -3.50
CA ALA A 105 -15.63 1.65 -4.17
C ALA A 105 -15.79 0.92 -5.52
N ARG A 106 -16.66 -0.10 -5.60
CA ARG A 106 -16.99 -0.79 -6.86
C ARG A 106 -17.55 0.18 -7.88
N ASP A 107 -18.53 1.00 -7.47
CA ASP A 107 -19.26 1.88 -8.38
C ASP A 107 -18.39 3.05 -8.86
N TYR A 108 -17.46 3.51 -8.02
CA TYR A 108 -16.47 4.53 -8.41
C TYR A 108 -15.31 3.97 -9.27
N ARG A 109 -15.00 2.69 -9.16
CA ARG A 109 -13.91 2.05 -9.89
C ARG A 109 -14.11 2.14 -11.41
N GLY A 110 -13.11 2.66 -12.11
CA GLY A 110 -13.19 2.97 -13.55
C GLY A 110 -13.62 4.41 -13.86
N HIS A 111 -13.94 5.21 -12.83
CA HIS A 111 -14.29 6.63 -12.93
C HIS A 111 -13.29 7.54 -12.20
N GLU A 112 -12.15 6.99 -11.79
CA GLU A 112 -11.13 7.72 -11.06
C GLU A 112 -10.51 8.84 -11.92
N CYS A 113 -10.27 9.98 -11.27
CA CYS A 113 -9.68 11.16 -11.90
C CYS A 113 -8.19 11.38 -11.54
N GLY A 114 -7.55 10.35 -10.97
CA GLY A 114 -6.16 10.34 -10.53
C GLY A 114 -5.63 8.91 -10.43
N ALA A 115 -5.20 8.51 -9.24
CA ALA A 115 -4.84 7.12 -8.93
C ALA A 115 -6.08 6.22 -9.02
N TYR A 116 -5.94 5.05 -9.63
CA TYR A 116 -7.08 4.14 -9.79
C TYR A 116 -7.10 3.04 -8.71
N ILE A 117 -8.30 2.52 -8.44
CA ILE A 117 -8.53 1.47 -7.43
C ILE A 117 -8.17 0.10 -8.02
N GLN A 118 -7.19 -0.59 -7.43
CA GLN A 118 -6.85 -1.97 -7.80
C GLN A 118 -7.84 -2.99 -7.22
N GLY A 119 -8.24 -2.78 -6.00
CA GLY A 119 -9.16 -3.56 -5.21
C GLY A 119 -9.12 -3.04 -3.78
N ILE A 120 -9.73 -3.74 -2.84
CA ILE A 120 -9.84 -3.34 -1.44
C ILE A 120 -8.73 -4.01 -0.62
N ASN A 121 -8.13 -3.26 0.31
CA ASN A 121 -7.44 -3.82 1.46
C ASN A 121 -8.44 -3.88 2.63
N MET A 122 -8.74 -5.07 3.11
CA MET A 122 -9.68 -5.29 4.21
C MET A 122 -8.92 -5.42 5.52
N GLU A 123 -8.68 -4.29 6.20
CA GLU A 123 -8.00 -4.27 7.49
C GLU A 123 -8.99 -4.54 8.63
N GLY A 124 -8.91 -5.75 9.15
CA GLY A 124 -9.94 -6.29 10.04
C GLY A 124 -11.20 -6.76 9.28
N PRO A 125 -12.20 -7.22 9.98
CA PRO A 125 -12.41 -7.26 11.44
C PRO A 125 -11.80 -8.49 12.16
N TYR A 126 -11.01 -9.28 11.49
CA TYR A 126 -10.51 -10.58 11.95
C TYR A 126 -9.19 -10.46 12.74
N ILE A 127 -9.10 -9.44 13.58
CA ILE A 127 -7.89 -9.01 14.28
C ILE A 127 -7.93 -9.39 15.78
N SER A 128 -6.80 -9.21 16.47
CA SER A 128 -6.67 -9.46 17.90
C SER A 128 -7.13 -8.26 18.74
N ALA A 129 -8.04 -8.48 19.67
CA ALA A 129 -8.45 -7.43 20.62
C ALA A 129 -7.27 -6.91 21.47
N ALA A 130 -6.26 -7.76 21.74
CA ALA A 130 -5.05 -7.38 22.49
C ALA A 130 -4.13 -6.45 21.70
N LYS A 131 -4.26 -6.39 20.39
CA LYS A 131 -3.44 -5.60 19.46
C LYS A 131 -4.28 -4.75 18.50
N LYS A 132 -5.48 -4.38 18.92
CA LYS A 132 -6.43 -3.65 18.09
C LYS A 132 -5.95 -2.27 17.64
N GLY A 133 -4.98 -1.64 18.31
CA GLY A 133 -4.57 -0.27 17.99
C GLY A 133 -5.77 0.69 18.01
N ALA A 134 -5.95 1.44 16.92
CA ALA A 134 -7.07 2.35 16.70
C ALA A 134 -8.33 1.66 16.13
N GLN A 135 -8.33 0.35 15.95
CA GLN A 135 -9.50 -0.38 15.50
C GLN A 135 -10.61 -0.44 16.56
N CYS A 136 -11.87 -0.45 16.14
CA CYS A 136 -13.00 -0.53 17.06
C CYS A 136 -13.15 -1.96 17.63
N GLY A 137 -12.92 -2.11 18.95
CA GLY A 137 -12.94 -3.41 19.61
C GLY A 137 -14.30 -4.11 19.57
N ASP A 138 -15.40 -3.37 19.49
CA ASP A 138 -16.77 -3.91 19.53
C ASP A 138 -17.15 -4.72 18.28
N PHE A 139 -16.42 -4.53 17.18
CA PHE A 139 -16.68 -5.19 15.90
C PHE A 139 -15.65 -6.26 15.55
N ILE A 140 -14.65 -6.49 16.42
CA ILE A 140 -13.68 -7.58 16.25
C ILE A 140 -14.43 -8.92 16.32
N ARG A 141 -14.15 -9.79 15.36
CA ARG A 141 -14.76 -11.12 15.29
C ARG A 141 -13.83 -12.16 14.69
N LYS A 142 -14.20 -13.42 14.84
CA LYS A 142 -13.43 -14.54 14.26
C LYS A 142 -13.45 -14.47 12.74
N PRO A 143 -12.39 -14.94 12.07
CA PRO A 143 -12.36 -15.06 10.63
C PRO A 143 -13.53 -15.92 10.13
N ASP A 144 -14.34 -15.35 9.24
CA ASP A 144 -15.48 -16.00 8.59
C ASP A 144 -15.31 -15.92 7.08
N PHE A 145 -15.05 -17.04 6.45
CA PHE A 145 -14.81 -17.10 5.02
C PHE A 145 -16.05 -16.77 4.19
N GLU A 146 -17.24 -17.14 4.66
CA GLU A 146 -18.49 -16.86 3.94
C GLU A 146 -18.86 -15.37 4.01
N GLU A 147 -18.52 -14.70 5.11
CA GLU A 147 -18.61 -13.24 5.23
C GLU A 147 -17.60 -12.57 4.28
N PHE A 148 -16.35 -12.98 4.32
CA PHE A 148 -15.30 -12.49 3.42
C PHE A 148 -15.69 -12.63 1.95
N LEU A 149 -16.20 -13.81 1.56
CA LEU A 149 -16.58 -14.07 0.17
C LEU A 149 -17.69 -13.15 -0.31
N LYS A 150 -18.70 -12.88 0.51
CA LYS A 150 -19.77 -11.91 0.20
C LYS A 150 -19.22 -10.50 -0.01
N LEU A 151 -18.26 -10.07 0.80
CA LEU A 151 -17.60 -8.77 0.63
C LEU A 151 -16.76 -8.75 -0.65
N HIS A 152 -15.97 -9.79 -0.89
CA HIS A 152 -15.15 -9.93 -2.09
C HIS A 152 -15.99 -9.94 -3.38
N GLU A 153 -17.19 -10.51 -3.36
CA GLU A 153 -18.13 -10.50 -4.49
C GLU A 153 -18.71 -9.10 -4.76
N ILE A 154 -18.79 -8.23 -3.76
CA ILE A 154 -19.21 -6.83 -3.95
C ILE A 154 -18.11 -6.04 -4.67
N CYS A 155 -16.89 -6.08 -4.14
CA CYS A 155 -15.71 -5.45 -4.74
C CYS A 155 -14.49 -6.35 -4.47
N PRO A 156 -13.63 -6.63 -5.47
CA PRO A 156 -12.47 -7.50 -5.26
C PRO A 156 -11.61 -7.04 -4.08
N VAL A 157 -11.45 -7.89 -3.09
CA VAL A 157 -10.49 -7.72 -1.99
C VAL A 157 -9.15 -8.25 -2.47
N CYS A 158 -8.12 -7.41 -2.47
CA CYS A 158 -6.75 -7.76 -2.88
C CYS A 158 -5.92 -8.26 -1.69
N LEU A 159 -6.20 -7.73 -0.51
CA LEU A 159 -5.51 -8.02 0.73
C LEU A 159 -6.53 -8.14 1.86
N VAL A 160 -6.37 -9.14 2.73
CA VAL A 160 -7.18 -9.28 3.94
C VAL A 160 -6.27 -9.48 5.15
N ASP A 161 -6.50 -8.67 6.17
CA ASP A 161 -5.74 -8.63 7.40
C ASP A 161 -6.37 -9.52 8.47
N VAL A 162 -5.58 -10.46 8.99
CA VAL A 162 -6.05 -11.47 9.95
C VAL A 162 -5.01 -11.65 11.05
N ALA A 163 -5.46 -11.75 12.31
CA ALA A 163 -4.58 -12.16 13.39
C ALA A 163 -4.34 -13.68 13.34
N PRO A 164 -3.09 -14.15 13.19
CA PRO A 164 -2.77 -15.58 13.11
C PRO A 164 -3.30 -16.42 14.27
N GLU A 165 -3.34 -15.87 15.50
CA GLU A 165 -3.84 -16.54 16.70
C GLU A 165 -5.38 -16.61 16.79
N ALA A 166 -6.10 -15.89 15.93
CA ALA A 166 -7.55 -15.93 15.95
C ALA A 166 -8.06 -17.36 15.63
N GLU A 167 -9.07 -17.82 16.38
CA GLU A 167 -9.64 -19.13 16.17
C GLU A 167 -10.18 -19.29 14.75
N GLY A 168 -9.68 -20.27 14.00
CA GLY A 168 -10.06 -20.54 12.61
C GLY A 168 -9.22 -19.80 11.56
N SER A 169 -8.25 -18.97 11.94
CA SER A 169 -7.41 -18.17 11.02
C SER A 169 -6.70 -19.00 9.96
N ASN A 170 -6.09 -20.13 10.32
CA ASN A 170 -5.40 -21.00 9.38
C ASN A 170 -6.35 -21.66 8.37
N ALA A 171 -7.55 -22.07 8.81
CA ALA A 171 -8.57 -22.63 7.91
C ALA A 171 -9.13 -21.56 6.97
N PHE A 172 -9.31 -20.34 7.49
CA PHE A 172 -9.67 -19.17 6.69
C PHE A 172 -8.61 -18.88 5.63
N ALA A 173 -7.33 -18.75 6.02
CA ALA A 173 -6.22 -18.45 5.13
C ALA A 173 -6.06 -19.49 4.03
N ALA A 174 -6.19 -20.77 4.36
CA ALA A 174 -6.11 -21.87 3.38
C ALA A 174 -7.15 -21.74 2.25
N ARG A 175 -8.30 -21.12 2.53
CA ARG A 175 -9.35 -20.84 1.54
C ARG A 175 -9.14 -19.46 0.87
N ALA A 176 -8.91 -18.42 1.65
CA ALA A 176 -8.85 -17.02 1.20
C ALA A 176 -7.67 -16.76 0.25
N LYS A 177 -6.54 -17.46 0.41
CA LYS A 177 -5.35 -17.34 -0.47
C LYS A 177 -5.61 -17.63 -1.96
N ALA A 178 -6.74 -18.24 -2.30
CA ALA A 178 -7.15 -18.44 -3.69
C ALA A 178 -7.79 -17.19 -4.30
N TYR A 179 -8.12 -16.19 -3.49
CA TYR A 179 -8.84 -14.98 -3.89
C TYR A 179 -8.00 -13.72 -3.71
N CYS A 180 -7.20 -13.65 -2.65
CA CYS A 180 -6.40 -12.49 -2.28
C CYS A 180 -5.18 -12.88 -1.45
N THR A 181 -4.31 -11.93 -1.19
CA THR A 181 -3.23 -12.08 -0.22
C THR A 181 -3.81 -12.05 1.21
N VAL A 182 -3.39 -13.00 2.03
CA VAL A 182 -3.72 -13.03 3.47
C VAL A 182 -2.53 -12.52 4.25
N SER A 183 -2.76 -11.49 5.06
CA SER A 183 -1.73 -10.79 5.82
C SER A 183 -1.86 -11.01 7.32
N ALA A 184 -0.72 -11.19 7.99
CA ALA A 184 -0.65 -11.18 9.44
C ALA A 184 -0.67 -9.75 9.96
N ALA A 185 -1.75 -9.37 10.66
CA ALA A 185 -2.01 -8.00 11.09
C ALA A 185 -2.62 -7.96 12.48
N HIS A 186 -2.40 -6.85 13.21
CA HIS A 186 -3.01 -6.61 14.52
C HIS A 186 -3.04 -7.86 15.40
N THR A 187 -1.86 -8.43 15.68
CA THR A 187 -1.72 -9.77 16.19
C THR A 187 -0.88 -9.85 17.46
N ASN A 188 -1.29 -10.67 18.41
CA ASN A 188 -0.52 -11.02 19.58
C ASN A 188 0.12 -12.42 19.48
N SER A 189 0.27 -12.94 18.26
CA SER A 189 0.89 -14.23 17.99
C SER A 189 2.33 -14.28 18.51
N ASP A 190 2.73 -15.43 18.99
CA ASP A 190 4.13 -15.79 19.14
C ASP A 190 4.74 -16.21 17.78
N TYR A 191 6.03 -16.51 17.81
CA TYR A 191 6.79 -16.92 16.62
C TYR A 191 6.24 -18.20 15.98
N GLU A 192 6.01 -19.24 16.78
CA GLU A 192 5.55 -20.55 16.32
C GLU A 192 4.13 -20.52 15.73
N THR A 193 3.27 -19.65 16.26
CA THR A 193 1.93 -19.42 15.71
C THR A 193 2.00 -18.70 14.37
N ALA A 194 2.90 -17.73 14.24
CA ALA A 194 3.12 -17.02 12.98
C ALA A 194 3.68 -17.96 11.89
N GLU A 195 4.67 -18.81 12.21
CA GLU A 195 5.21 -19.80 11.26
C GLU A 195 4.13 -20.73 10.73
N LYS A 196 3.28 -21.28 11.63
CA LYS A 196 2.15 -22.14 11.22
C LYS A 196 1.13 -21.41 10.35
N ALA A 197 0.94 -20.11 10.58
CA ALA A 197 0.08 -19.29 9.74
C ALA A 197 0.69 -19.08 8.34
N PHE A 198 2.01 -18.88 8.23
CA PHE A 198 2.69 -18.80 6.94
C PHE A 198 2.57 -20.10 6.15
N GLU A 199 2.72 -21.26 6.80
CA GLU A 199 2.47 -22.56 6.18
C GLU A 199 1.01 -22.73 5.71
N ALA A 200 0.05 -22.16 6.46
CA ALA A 200 -1.37 -22.21 6.11
C ALA A 200 -1.77 -21.33 4.92
N GLY A 201 -0.98 -20.27 4.65
CA GLY A 201 -1.23 -19.40 3.51
C GLY A 201 -1.16 -17.92 3.76
N PHE A 202 -0.73 -17.48 4.95
CA PHE A 202 -0.34 -16.09 5.14
C PHE A 202 0.97 -15.84 4.39
N SER A 203 1.02 -14.81 3.54
CA SER A 203 2.18 -14.51 2.72
C SER A 203 2.67 -13.06 2.87
N HIS A 204 2.01 -12.30 3.74
CA HIS A 204 2.28 -10.89 3.97
C HIS A 204 2.17 -10.54 5.45
N ALA A 205 2.77 -9.43 5.86
CA ALA A 205 2.62 -8.85 7.19
C ALA A 205 2.35 -7.35 7.05
N THR A 206 1.23 -6.91 7.59
CA THR A 206 0.75 -5.54 7.53
C THR A 206 1.52 -4.66 8.50
N HIS A 207 1.91 -3.44 8.09
CA HIS A 207 2.61 -2.41 8.88
C HIS A 207 3.55 -2.96 9.97
N LEU A 208 4.53 -3.77 9.53
CA LEU A 208 5.45 -4.51 10.41
C LEU A 208 5.95 -3.65 11.58
N PHE A 209 6.05 -4.23 12.77
CA PHE A 209 6.28 -3.63 14.08
C PHE A 209 5.06 -2.99 14.75
N ASN A 210 4.09 -2.50 13.99
CA ASN A 210 2.92 -1.80 14.53
C ASN A 210 1.82 -2.80 14.89
N ALA A 211 1.20 -2.63 16.05
CA ALA A 211 0.12 -3.48 16.55
C ALA A 211 0.42 -5.01 16.52
N MET A 212 1.67 -5.42 16.75
CA MET A 212 2.08 -6.83 16.78
C MET A 212 3.14 -7.14 17.85
N THR A 213 3.49 -8.42 18.01
CA THR A 213 4.56 -8.86 18.90
C THR A 213 5.93 -8.53 18.31
N GLN A 214 6.80 -7.96 19.13
CA GLN A 214 8.09 -7.42 18.73
C GLN A 214 9.20 -8.47 18.73
N LEU A 215 10.30 -8.20 18.01
CA LEU A 215 11.50 -9.03 18.01
C LEU A 215 12.27 -8.89 19.33
N GLY A 216 12.16 -9.89 20.19
CA GLY A 216 12.94 -10.02 21.40
C GLY A 216 13.94 -11.17 21.31
N SER A 217 15.00 -11.14 22.11
CA SER A 217 16.07 -12.14 22.07
C SER A 217 15.64 -13.57 22.45
N ARG A 218 14.51 -13.74 23.13
CA ARG A 218 13.95 -15.04 23.56
C ARG A 218 12.49 -15.22 23.13
N THR A 219 11.88 -14.18 22.63
CA THR A 219 10.50 -14.12 22.15
C THR A 219 10.49 -13.38 20.82
N PRO A 220 10.85 -14.05 19.71
CA PRO A 220 11.03 -13.37 18.41
C PRO A 220 9.74 -12.71 17.90
N GLY A 221 8.58 -13.23 18.30
CA GLY A 221 7.29 -12.72 17.90
C GLY A 221 7.05 -12.81 16.38
N VAL A 222 6.01 -12.13 15.92
CA VAL A 222 5.68 -12.08 14.48
C VAL A 222 6.78 -11.38 13.70
N VAL A 223 7.39 -10.31 14.23
CA VAL A 223 8.49 -9.59 13.56
C VAL A 223 9.66 -10.53 13.29
N GLY A 224 10.01 -11.38 14.26
CA GLY A 224 11.06 -12.39 14.09
C GLY A 224 10.71 -13.44 13.05
N ALA A 225 9.48 -13.95 13.07
CA ALA A 225 9.01 -14.92 12.09
C ALA A 225 9.03 -14.37 10.65
N VAL A 226 8.65 -13.11 10.46
CA VAL A 226 8.72 -12.43 9.15
C VAL A 226 10.18 -12.30 8.67
N PHE A 227 11.11 -11.93 9.55
CA PHE A 227 12.52 -11.80 9.18
C PHE A 227 13.18 -13.13 8.88
N ASP A 228 12.81 -14.19 9.61
CA ASP A 228 13.34 -15.54 9.42
C ASP A 228 12.76 -16.26 8.20
N SER A 229 11.62 -15.80 7.69
CA SER A 229 11.01 -16.30 6.45
C SER A 229 11.74 -15.79 5.21
N ASP A 230 11.89 -16.63 4.19
CA ASP A 230 12.43 -16.24 2.87
C ASP A 230 11.37 -15.70 1.91
N SER A 231 10.08 -15.85 2.21
CA SER A 231 8.99 -15.59 1.25
C SER A 231 7.95 -14.57 1.72
N VAL A 232 7.78 -14.39 3.03
CA VAL A 232 6.78 -13.46 3.55
C VAL A 232 7.23 -12.03 3.29
N THR A 233 6.37 -11.26 2.61
CA THR A 233 6.57 -9.83 2.37
C THR A 233 6.07 -9.02 3.56
N ALA A 234 6.51 -7.76 3.71
CA ALA A 234 6.07 -6.93 4.82
C ALA A 234 5.94 -5.46 4.43
N GLU A 235 4.87 -4.83 4.92
CA GLU A 235 4.67 -3.39 4.85
C GLU A 235 5.51 -2.65 5.89
N LEU A 236 5.99 -1.49 5.51
CA LEU A 236 6.75 -0.57 6.35
C LEU A 236 6.20 0.85 6.18
N ILE A 237 5.80 1.48 7.30
CA ILE A 237 5.48 2.90 7.36
C ILE A 237 6.79 3.63 7.63
N CYS A 238 7.23 4.45 6.69
CA CYS A 238 8.59 5.01 6.65
C CYS A 238 8.65 6.51 6.99
N ASP A 239 7.70 7.01 7.77
CA ASP A 239 7.62 8.40 8.23
C ASP A 239 8.69 8.78 9.28
N GLY A 240 9.40 7.78 9.82
CA GLY A 240 10.41 7.95 10.87
C GLY A 240 9.80 8.13 12.27
N PHE A 241 8.47 8.11 12.39
CA PHE A 241 7.72 8.17 13.64
C PHE A 241 7.19 6.77 14.03
N HIS A 242 6.51 6.07 13.14
CA HIS A 242 6.05 4.69 13.36
C HIS A 242 7.24 3.73 13.54
N ILE A 243 8.27 3.90 12.73
CA ILE A 243 9.49 3.09 12.79
C ILE A 243 10.69 4.02 12.75
N ALA A 244 11.57 3.91 13.76
CA ALA A 244 12.79 4.72 13.80
C ALA A 244 13.70 4.43 12.60
N PRO A 245 14.43 5.44 12.05
CA PRO A 245 15.28 5.25 10.86
C PRO A 245 16.32 4.13 10.98
N ALA A 246 16.85 3.90 12.18
CA ALA A 246 17.79 2.81 12.42
C ALA A 246 17.11 1.44 12.27
N THR A 247 15.90 1.28 12.78
CA THR A 247 15.10 0.06 12.67
C THR A 247 14.68 -0.18 11.22
N LEU A 248 14.30 0.89 10.47
CA LEU A 248 14.02 0.79 9.04
C LEU A 248 15.20 0.25 8.25
N ARG A 249 16.42 0.75 8.48
CA ARG A 249 17.61 0.22 7.80
C ARG A 249 17.83 -1.27 8.06
N ILE A 250 17.60 -1.73 9.30
CA ILE A 250 17.70 -3.15 9.64
C ILE A 250 16.60 -3.95 8.94
N ALA A 251 15.36 -3.46 8.97
CA ALA A 251 14.23 -4.12 8.32
C ALA A 251 14.45 -4.26 6.81
N PHE A 252 14.84 -3.19 6.12
CA PHE A 252 15.16 -3.23 4.69
C PHE A 252 16.30 -4.19 4.37
N GLN A 253 17.33 -4.26 5.22
CA GLN A 253 18.45 -5.20 5.05
C GLN A 253 17.99 -6.66 5.17
N LEU A 254 17.13 -6.97 6.14
CA LEU A 254 16.64 -8.34 6.38
C LEU A 254 15.57 -8.76 5.35
N LEU A 255 14.69 -7.85 4.95
CA LEU A 255 13.68 -8.13 3.93
C LEU A 255 14.27 -8.18 2.51
N GLY A 256 15.40 -7.53 2.29
CA GLY A 256 16.02 -7.44 0.97
C GLY A 256 15.19 -6.63 -0.03
N GLU A 257 15.53 -6.76 -1.33
CA GLU A 257 14.93 -5.95 -2.39
C GLU A 257 13.49 -6.38 -2.76
N ASP A 258 13.10 -7.61 -2.48
CA ASP A 258 11.88 -8.20 -3.04
C ASP A 258 10.76 -8.42 -2.02
N ARG A 259 11.04 -8.30 -0.70
CA ARG A 259 10.05 -8.54 0.35
C ARG A 259 9.59 -7.29 1.09
N SER A 260 10.27 -6.14 0.93
CA SER A 260 9.87 -4.87 1.54
C SER A 260 8.81 -4.17 0.69
N VAL A 261 7.77 -3.67 1.32
CA VAL A 261 6.70 -2.85 0.73
C VAL A 261 6.58 -1.58 1.54
N ILE A 262 6.64 -0.41 0.90
CA ILE A 262 6.37 0.86 1.56
C ILE A 262 4.89 1.17 1.40
N VAL A 263 4.23 1.56 2.48
CA VAL A 263 2.83 1.98 2.50
C VAL A 263 2.70 3.30 3.23
N SER A 264 1.66 4.06 2.91
CA SER A 264 1.40 5.28 3.65
C SER A 264 0.71 5.05 4.98
N ASP A 265 -0.20 4.08 5.05
CA ASP A 265 -1.13 3.91 6.18
C ASP A 265 -1.77 5.26 6.57
N ALA A 266 -2.11 6.04 5.54
CA ALA A 266 -2.59 7.41 5.69
C ALA A 266 -4.07 7.43 6.08
N MET A 267 -4.42 8.36 6.99
CA MET A 267 -5.81 8.64 7.34
C MET A 267 -6.32 9.93 6.67
N MET A 268 -7.60 10.27 6.89
CA MET A 268 -8.24 11.45 6.30
C MET A 268 -7.50 12.77 6.53
N ALA A 269 -6.63 12.88 7.54
CA ALA A 269 -5.84 14.07 7.83
C ALA A 269 -4.67 14.27 6.86
N SER A 270 -4.31 13.27 6.06
CA SER A 270 -3.23 13.39 5.08
C SER A 270 -3.54 14.51 4.08
N GLY A 271 -2.57 15.42 3.89
CA GLY A 271 -2.72 16.62 3.06
C GLY A 271 -3.41 17.80 3.75
N LEU A 272 -3.79 17.68 5.02
CA LEU A 272 -4.43 18.73 5.80
C LEU A 272 -3.50 19.23 6.93
N ALA A 273 -3.84 20.40 7.48
CA ALA A 273 -3.18 20.91 8.68
C ALA A 273 -3.57 20.13 9.94
N ASP A 274 -2.77 20.25 11.00
CA ASP A 274 -3.10 19.72 12.31
C ASP A 274 -4.53 20.08 12.75
N GLY A 275 -5.21 19.14 13.39
CA GLY A 275 -6.61 19.29 13.76
C GLY A 275 -7.16 18.08 14.48
N ASP A 276 -8.46 18.10 14.70
CA ASP A 276 -9.21 16.96 15.25
C ASP A 276 -9.94 16.27 14.09
N PHE A 277 -9.76 14.95 14.00
CA PHE A 277 -10.27 14.10 12.94
C PHE A 277 -10.93 12.85 13.52
N GLU A 278 -11.29 11.92 12.64
CA GLU A 278 -11.89 10.65 12.99
C GLU A 278 -11.24 9.51 12.20
N LEU A 279 -11.18 8.30 12.77
CA LEU A 279 -10.77 7.08 12.09
C LEU A 279 -11.56 5.90 12.66
N GLY A 280 -12.34 5.21 11.82
CA GLY A 280 -13.14 4.07 12.25
C GLY A 280 -14.10 4.37 13.39
N GLY A 281 -14.67 5.59 13.43
CA GLY A 281 -15.59 6.05 14.48
C GLY A 281 -14.89 6.51 15.78
N GLN A 282 -13.55 6.56 15.81
CA GLN A 282 -12.78 7.03 16.94
C GLN A 282 -12.17 8.40 16.67
N LYS A 283 -12.19 9.28 17.71
CA LYS A 283 -11.62 10.61 17.62
C LYS A 283 -10.08 10.55 17.60
N VAL A 284 -9.47 11.20 16.62
CA VAL A 284 -8.02 11.28 16.42
C VAL A 284 -7.56 12.73 16.52
N TYR A 285 -6.49 12.96 17.25
CA TYR A 285 -5.87 14.26 17.42
C TYR A 285 -4.57 14.31 16.61
N VAL A 286 -4.51 15.17 15.59
CA VAL A 286 -3.28 15.38 14.82
C VAL A 286 -2.57 16.61 15.37
N ARG A 287 -1.34 16.41 15.83
CA ARG A 287 -0.46 17.45 16.37
C ARG A 287 0.98 17.20 15.89
N ASP A 288 1.61 18.22 15.35
CA ASP A 288 2.95 18.11 14.74
C ASP A 288 3.03 16.96 13.73
N GLY A 289 1.97 16.77 12.92
CA GLY A 289 1.86 15.72 11.92
C GLY A 289 1.70 14.29 12.48
N LYS A 290 1.42 14.13 13.79
CA LYS A 290 1.23 12.82 14.44
C LYS A 290 -0.22 12.60 14.80
N ALA A 291 -0.81 11.52 14.29
CA ALA A 291 -2.20 11.15 14.55
C ALA A 291 -2.29 10.20 15.75
N LEU A 292 -2.87 10.68 16.86
CA LEU A 292 -2.95 9.94 18.12
C LEU A 292 -4.39 9.88 18.63
N LEU A 293 -4.73 8.77 19.28
CA LEU A 293 -5.92 8.67 20.11
C LEU A 293 -5.72 9.42 21.45
N ALA A 294 -6.79 9.61 22.22
CA ALA A 294 -6.76 10.33 23.48
C ALA A 294 -5.82 9.68 24.54
N ASP A 295 -5.57 8.38 24.44
CA ASP A 295 -4.67 7.62 25.31
C ASP A 295 -3.20 7.62 24.84
N GLY A 296 -2.91 8.29 23.72
CA GLY A 296 -1.58 8.36 23.12
C GLY A 296 -1.25 7.21 22.15
N THR A 297 -2.19 6.30 21.88
CA THR A 297 -2.01 5.27 20.86
C THR A 297 -1.88 5.92 19.48
N ILE A 298 -0.88 5.51 18.70
CA ILE A 298 -0.75 5.94 17.28
C ILE A 298 -1.94 5.35 16.53
N ALA A 299 -2.64 6.21 15.78
CA ALA A 299 -3.86 5.82 15.08
C ALA A 299 -3.59 5.37 13.63
N ALA A 300 -2.84 6.17 12.90
CA ALA A 300 -2.44 5.97 11.51
C ALA A 300 -1.42 7.05 11.15
N SER A 301 -0.97 7.13 9.90
CA SER A 301 -0.10 8.22 9.45
C SER A 301 -0.89 9.41 8.89
N THR A 302 -0.19 10.54 8.74
CA THR A 302 -0.67 11.73 8.02
C THR A 302 0.20 12.01 6.78
N THR A 303 1.06 11.08 6.42
CA THR A 303 2.01 11.17 5.31
C THR A 303 1.39 10.75 3.98
N ASN A 304 2.20 10.63 2.95
CA ASN A 304 1.87 10.06 1.65
C ASN A 304 3.03 9.20 1.14
N LEU A 305 2.77 8.34 0.17
CA LEU A 305 3.76 7.36 -0.29
C LEU A 305 5.02 8.01 -0.90
N TYR A 306 4.91 9.21 -1.48
CA TYR A 306 6.07 9.91 -2.06
C TYR A 306 7.00 10.44 -0.96
N ASP A 307 6.46 10.99 0.11
CA ASP A 307 7.25 11.42 1.26
C ASP A 307 7.89 10.23 1.97
N GLU A 308 7.20 9.11 2.09
CA GLU A 308 7.74 7.84 2.58
C GLU A 308 8.94 7.38 1.73
N PHE A 309 8.81 7.39 0.41
CA PHE A 309 9.89 7.08 -0.52
C PHE A 309 11.08 8.02 -0.35
N ARG A 310 10.86 9.33 -0.24
CA ARG A 310 11.92 10.32 0.00
C ARG A 310 12.60 10.11 1.35
N ASN A 311 11.85 9.76 2.37
CA ASN A 311 12.37 9.49 3.71
C ASN A 311 13.33 8.29 3.71
N VAL A 312 12.97 7.17 3.08
CA VAL A 312 13.86 6.00 3.06
C VAL A 312 15.15 6.28 2.33
N LEU A 313 15.12 7.09 1.25
CA LEU A 313 16.35 7.55 0.59
C LEU A 313 17.22 8.38 1.54
N ARG A 314 16.64 9.31 2.30
CA ARG A 314 17.35 10.10 3.33
C ARG A 314 17.88 9.24 4.46
N PHE A 315 17.19 8.13 4.79
CA PHE A 315 17.64 7.17 5.80
C PHE A 315 18.75 6.25 5.31
N GLY A 316 19.11 6.33 4.01
CA GLY A 316 20.22 5.59 3.41
C GLY A 316 19.85 4.26 2.76
N ILE A 317 18.54 3.99 2.52
CA ILE A 317 18.10 2.83 1.73
C ILE A 317 18.43 3.06 0.26
N PRO A 318 19.01 2.07 -0.46
CA PRO A 318 19.35 2.22 -1.87
C PRO A 318 18.13 2.53 -2.74
N PHE A 319 18.29 3.44 -3.72
CA PHE A 319 17.22 3.89 -4.61
C PHE A 319 16.47 2.72 -5.26
N ARG A 320 17.19 1.72 -5.77
CA ARG A 320 16.60 0.55 -6.42
C ARG A 320 15.69 -0.22 -5.47
N GLN A 321 16.11 -0.43 -4.23
CA GLN A 321 15.30 -1.11 -3.21
C GLN A 321 14.07 -0.29 -2.84
N ALA A 322 14.23 1.00 -2.56
CA ALA A 322 13.13 1.90 -2.28
C ALA A 322 12.11 1.94 -3.43
N LEU A 323 12.59 2.04 -4.68
CA LEU A 323 11.72 2.05 -5.86
C LEU A 323 10.92 0.74 -6.00
N LYS A 324 11.56 -0.41 -5.86
CA LYS A 324 10.88 -1.71 -5.91
C LYS A 324 9.81 -1.82 -4.82
N SER A 325 10.09 -1.29 -3.62
CA SER A 325 9.17 -1.32 -2.47
C SER A 325 7.93 -0.43 -2.65
N CYS A 326 7.96 0.55 -3.55
CA CYS A 326 6.81 1.39 -3.89
C CYS A 326 6.10 0.97 -5.19
N THR A 327 6.63 -0.02 -5.93
CA THR A 327 6.17 -0.32 -7.30
C THR A 327 5.91 -1.81 -7.51
N ILE A 328 6.93 -2.57 -7.88
CA ILE A 328 6.78 -3.99 -8.25
C ILE A 328 6.46 -4.90 -7.05
N ASN A 329 6.98 -4.58 -5.86
CA ASN A 329 6.72 -5.41 -4.69
C ASN A 329 5.25 -5.31 -4.25
N PRO A 330 4.65 -4.10 -4.04
CA PRO A 330 3.21 -4.02 -3.78
C PRO A 330 2.37 -4.59 -4.92
N ALA A 331 2.78 -4.43 -6.20
CA ALA A 331 2.08 -5.06 -7.32
C ALA A 331 2.04 -6.58 -7.20
N ARG A 332 3.14 -7.22 -6.78
CA ARG A 332 3.19 -8.67 -6.53
C ARG A 332 2.29 -9.08 -5.37
N VAL A 333 2.29 -8.30 -4.28
CA VAL A 333 1.43 -8.57 -3.12
C VAL A 333 -0.04 -8.62 -3.51
N ILE A 334 -0.49 -7.71 -4.37
CA ILE A 334 -1.89 -7.67 -4.83
C ILE A 334 -2.13 -8.40 -6.16
N HIS A 335 -1.19 -9.22 -6.62
CA HIS A 335 -1.26 -10.01 -7.86
C HIS A 335 -1.47 -9.18 -9.14
N ALA A 336 -1.05 -7.91 -9.16
CA ALA A 336 -1.16 -6.99 -10.29
C ALA A 336 0.16 -6.83 -11.09
N ASP A 337 1.21 -7.56 -10.72
CA ASP A 337 2.55 -7.42 -11.27
C ASP A 337 2.67 -7.77 -12.76
N LYS A 338 1.73 -8.49 -13.33
CA LYS A 338 1.62 -8.74 -14.77
C LYS A 338 1.11 -7.53 -15.54
N GLU A 339 0.38 -6.63 -14.88
CA GLU A 339 -0.27 -5.48 -15.50
C GLU A 339 0.47 -4.17 -15.24
N THR A 340 1.05 -3.99 -14.05
CA THR A 340 1.66 -2.73 -13.59
C THR A 340 2.92 -2.95 -12.74
N GLY A 341 3.47 -1.89 -12.13
CA GLY A 341 4.59 -1.94 -11.19
C GLY A 341 5.99 -2.00 -11.83
N SER A 342 6.09 -2.06 -13.18
CA SER A 342 7.38 -2.00 -13.89
C SER A 342 7.22 -1.48 -15.31
N ILE A 343 8.27 -0.85 -15.86
CA ILE A 343 8.28 -0.32 -17.24
C ILE A 343 8.68 -1.44 -18.19
N VAL A 344 7.68 -2.19 -18.63
CA VAL A 344 7.82 -3.32 -19.56
C VAL A 344 6.78 -3.20 -20.67
N GLN A 345 7.19 -3.40 -21.90
CA GLN A 345 6.29 -3.37 -23.04
C GLN A 345 5.10 -4.33 -22.86
N GLY A 346 3.90 -3.85 -23.13
CA GLY A 346 2.65 -4.58 -22.97
C GLY A 346 1.99 -4.38 -21.60
N LYS A 347 2.69 -3.84 -20.60
CA LYS A 347 2.09 -3.44 -19.32
C LYS A 347 1.37 -2.10 -19.45
N ARG A 348 0.56 -1.81 -18.45
CA ARG A 348 -0.16 -0.55 -18.33
C ARG A 348 0.83 0.62 -18.22
N ALA A 349 0.51 1.72 -18.85
CA ALA A 349 1.33 2.92 -18.83
C ALA A 349 1.05 3.71 -17.54
N ASP A 350 1.57 3.20 -16.44
CA ASP A 350 1.55 3.80 -15.11
C ASP A 350 2.97 4.29 -14.82
N LEU A 351 3.20 5.59 -14.95
CA LEU A 351 4.54 6.18 -14.93
C LEU A 351 4.59 7.42 -14.03
N LEU A 352 5.72 7.58 -13.36
CA LEU A 352 6.08 8.77 -12.61
C LEU A 352 7.32 9.40 -13.24
N VAL A 353 7.23 10.67 -13.60
CA VAL A 353 8.33 11.45 -14.16
C VAL A 353 8.88 12.38 -13.07
N LEU A 354 10.16 12.19 -12.77
CA LEU A 354 10.90 12.96 -11.77
C LEU A 354 11.95 13.82 -12.46
N ASP A 355 12.13 15.05 -11.99
CA ASP A 355 13.24 15.89 -12.42
C ASP A 355 14.56 15.55 -11.68
N ARG A 356 15.60 16.36 -11.90
CA ARG A 356 16.93 16.13 -11.32
C ARG A 356 16.97 16.30 -9.80
N ASP A 357 16.04 17.08 -9.25
CA ASP A 357 15.91 17.33 -7.82
C ASP A 357 14.93 16.33 -7.16
N MET A 358 14.50 15.33 -7.93
CA MET A 358 13.52 14.32 -7.51
C MET A 358 12.13 14.92 -7.24
N GLU A 359 11.76 16.03 -7.89
CA GLU A 359 10.42 16.59 -7.81
C GLU A 359 9.53 16.01 -8.91
N ILE A 360 8.26 15.79 -8.61
CA ILE A 360 7.26 15.24 -9.54
C ILE A 360 7.00 16.27 -10.65
N ARG A 361 7.21 15.85 -11.89
CA ARG A 361 6.97 16.68 -13.08
C ARG A 361 5.72 16.26 -13.82
N MET A 362 5.39 14.96 -13.73
CA MET A 362 4.24 14.40 -14.42
C MET A 362 3.91 13.05 -13.81
N VAL A 363 2.63 12.75 -13.72
CA VAL A 363 2.12 11.42 -13.39
C VAL A 363 1.22 10.96 -14.53
N ILE A 364 1.48 9.76 -15.02
CA ILE A 364 0.70 9.11 -16.08
C ILE A 364 0.07 7.88 -15.45
N ALA A 365 -1.25 7.83 -15.42
CA ALA A 365 -2.02 6.70 -14.96
C ALA A 365 -2.89 6.17 -16.11
N ARG A 366 -2.82 4.88 -16.38
CA ARG A 366 -3.52 4.25 -17.53
C ARG A 366 -3.30 4.97 -18.86
N GLY A 367 -2.06 5.44 -19.09
CA GLY A 367 -1.69 6.12 -20.34
C GLY A 367 -2.13 7.58 -20.46
N GLU A 368 -2.81 8.13 -19.47
CA GLU A 368 -3.26 9.53 -19.43
C GLU A 368 -2.45 10.34 -18.43
N ILE A 369 -2.13 11.58 -18.77
CA ILE A 369 -1.47 12.51 -17.85
C ILE A 369 -2.53 12.99 -16.86
N VAL A 370 -2.32 12.67 -15.58
CA VAL A 370 -3.22 13.03 -14.49
C VAL A 370 -2.68 14.13 -13.58
N VAL A 371 -1.36 14.38 -13.63
CA VAL A 371 -0.64 15.47 -12.95
C VAL A 371 0.42 16.05 -13.86
#